data_1d133b4bf1eac67c250ece468478db8e
#
_entry.id   1d133b4bf1eac67c250ece468478db8e
#
_cell.length_a   1.000
_cell.length_b   1.000
_cell.length_c   1.000
_cell.angle_alpha   90.00
_cell.angle_beta   90.00
_cell.angle_gamma   90.00
#
_symmetry.space_group_name_H-M   'P 1'
#
loop_
_entity.id
_entity.type
_entity.pdbx_description
1 polymer ?
#
loop_
_entity_poly.entity_id
_entity_poly.type
_entity_poly.pdbx_seq_one_letter_code
_entity_poly.pdbx_strand_id
1 'polypeptide(L)'
;MEKITAIIPTFNEERHIADAIASVRWADEVLVADSFSTDRTVEIARSLGARVIQREYGYSASQKNWAIPQAASPWVFLLDADERCTPELEAEIKGVLSQGTAHDAFWIHRVNHFMGKRIDYSGWQSDKVVRLFKRDTCK
;
A
#
# COMPACT_ATOMS: atom_id res chain seq x y z
N MET A 1 -14.45 11.86 7.04
CA MET A 1 -13.62 11.07 6.13
C MET A 1 -13.39 9.68 6.72
N GLU A 2 -13.56 8.67 5.89
CA GLU A 2 -13.32 7.31 6.36
C GLU A 2 -11.84 7.05 6.54
N LYS A 3 -11.52 6.15 7.45
CA LYS A 3 -10.11 5.82 7.75
C LYS A 3 -9.55 4.82 6.76
N ILE A 4 -8.25 4.87 6.57
CA ILE A 4 -7.55 4.04 5.60
C ILE A 4 -6.25 3.49 6.19
N THR A 5 -5.97 2.23 5.88
CA THR A 5 -4.71 1.56 6.18
C THR A 5 -3.91 1.39 4.89
N ALA A 6 -2.67 1.83 4.89
CA ALA A 6 -1.74 1.52 3.80
C ALA A 6 -1.03 0.22 4.16
N ILE A 7 -1.12 -0.78 3.29
CA ILE A 7 -0.45 -2.07 3.47
C ILE A 7 0.74 -2.16 2.54
N ILE A 8 1.91 -2.44 3.10
CA ILE A 8 3.15 -2.56 2.33
C ILE A 8 3.72 -3.96 2.54
N PRO A 9 3.57 -4.87 1.55
CA PRO A 9 4.23 -6.17 1.62
C PRO A 9 5.74 -6.01 1.45
N THR A 10 6.52 -6.74 2.23
CA THR A 10 7.98 -6.62 2.19
C THR A 10 8.68 -7.97 2.28
N PHE A 11 9.83 -8.04 1.62
CA PHE A 11 10.84 -9.06 1.84
C PHE A 11 12.19 -8.48 1.43
N ASN A 12 13.05 -8.20 2.44
CA ASN A 12 14.37 -7.61 2.21
C ASN A 12 14.30 -6.31 1.39
N GLU A 13 13.53 -5.36 1.91
CA GLU A 13 13.31 -4.06 1.26
C GLU A 13 13.94 -2.90 2.04
N GLU A 14 15.06 -3.13 2.72
CA GLU A 14 15.65 -2.09 3.57
C GLU A 14 16.01 -0.81 2.81
N ARG A 15 16.25 -0.90 1.50
CA ARG A 15 16.58 0.27 0.69
C ARG A 15 15.35 1.13 0.39
N HIS A 16 14.16 0.53 0.40
CA HIS A 16 12.95 1.19 -0.06
C HIS A 16 11.94 1.48 1.04
N ILE A 17 11.99 0.72 2.12
CA ILE A 17 10.90 0.75 3.09
C ILE A 17 10.69 2.11 3.75
N ALA A 18 11.77 2.84 4.04
CA ALA A 18 11.64 4.15 4.69
C ALA A 18 10.89 5.14 3.80
N ASP A 19 11.27 5.19 2.51
CA ASP A 19 10.63 6.11 1.58
C ASP A 19 9.21 5.70 1.25
N ALA A 20 8.95 4.38 1.17
CA ALA A 20 7.59 3.89 0.94
C ALA A 20 6.69 4.31 2.10
N ILE A 21 7.12 4.12 3.33
CA ILE A 21 6.37 4.52 4.51
C ILE A 21 6.14 6.03 4.51
N ALA A 22 7.18 6.80 4.20
CA ALA A 22 7.07 8.25 4.16
C ALA A 22 6.00 8.71 3.17
N SER A 23 5.87 8.03 2.04
CA SER A 23 4.90 8.41 1.01
C SER A 23 3.45 8.13 1.40
N VAL A 24 3.21 7.32 2.43
CA VAL A 24 1.86 6.99 2.90
C VAL A 24 1.63 7.38 4.36
N ARG A 25 2.44 8.27 4.91
CA ARG A 25 2.27 8.71 6.32
C ARG A 25 0.95 9.42 6.57
N TRP A 26 0.31 9.89 5.53
CA TRP A 26 -1.02 10.50 5.63
C TRP A 26 -2.12 9.47 5.95
N ALA A 27 -1.86 8.17 5.78
CA ALA A 27 -2.83 7.13 6.11
C ALA A 27 -3.01 7.04 7.63
N ASP A 28 -4.17 6.57 8.05
CA ASP A 28 -4.46 6.41 9.48
C ASP A 28 -3.62 5.30 10.11
N GLU A 29 -3.26 4.31 9.31
CA GLU A 29 -2.39 3.22 9.74
C GLU A 29 -1.46 2.82 8.60
N VAL A 30 -0.21 2.52 8.94
CA VAL A 30 0.71 1.88 7.98
C VAL A 30 1.00 0.48 8.52
N LEU A 31 0.64 -0.52 7.73
CA LEU A 31 0.81 -1.93 8.09
C LEU A 31 1.83 -2.56 7.15
N VAL A 32 2.94 -3.01 7.70
CA VAL A 32 3.98 -3.69 6.92
C VAL A 32 3.79 -5.19 7.09
N ALA A 33 3.52 -5.87 5.98
CA ALA A 33 3.34 -7.32 5.95
C ALA A 33 4.64 -7.96 5.49
N ASP A 34 5.47 -8.34 6.45
CA ASP A 34 6.84 -8.79 6.19
C ASP A 34 6.94 -10.31 6.11
N SER A 35 7.73 -10.79 5.16
CA SER A 35 7.96 -12.22 4.95
C SER A 35 9.27 -12.67 5.56
N PHE A 36 9.50 -12.27 6.83
CA PHE A 36 10.70 -12.60 7.59
C PHE A 36 11.97 -12.13 6.89
N SER A 37 12.02 -10.83 6.61
CA SER A 37 13.22 -10.19 6.07
C SER A 37 14.43 -10.49 6.95
N THR A 38 15.56 -10.73 6.31
CA THR A 38 16.82 -10.99 7.01
C THR A 38 17.70 -9.74 7.11
N ASP A 39 17.28 -8.67 6.47
CA ASP A 39 17.97 -7.37 6.53
C ASP A 39 17.29 -6.47 7.58
N ARG A 40 17.48 -5.16 7.48
CA ARG A 40 16.97 -4.20 8.45
C ARG A 40 15.56 -3.70 8.17
N THR A 41 14.83 -4.32 7.24
CA THR A 41 13.50 -3.88 6.84
C THR A 41 12.56 -3.69 8.04
N VAL A 42 12.44 -4.71 8.90
CA VAL A 42 11.53 -4.67 10.04
C VAL A 42 11.96 -3.61 11.06
N GLU A 43 13.25 -3.54 11.32
CA GLU A 43 13.79 -2.55 12.25
C GLU A 43 13.45 -1.13 11.80
N ILE A 44 13.69 -0.86 10.52
CA ILE A 44 13.39 0.46 9.95
C ILE A 44 11.90 0.76 10.02
N ALA A 45 11.07 -0.20 9.62
CA ALA A 45 9.62 -0.02 9.62
C ALA A 45 9.11 0.32 11.01
N ARG A 46 9.54 -0.43 12.01
CA ARG A 46 9.12 -0.19 13.40
C ARG A 46 9.59 1.17 13.91
N SER A 47 10.79 1.58 13.55
CA SER A 47 11.33 2.86 13.98
C SER A 47 10.53 4.03 13.41
N LEU A 48 9.85 3.83 12.30
CA LEU A 48 9.03 4.86 11.65
C LEU A 48 7.55 4.80 12.07
N GLY A 49 7.23 3.93 13.01
CA GLY A 49 5.88 3.86 13.57
C GLY A 49 4.92 2.93 12.84
N ALA A 50 5.41 2.15 11.89
CA ALA A 50 4.57 1.17 11.19
C ALA A 50 4.30 -0.03 12.09
N ARG A 51 3.11 -0.60 11.94
CA ARG A 51 2.79 -1.88 12.57
C ARG A 51 3.31 -2.98 11.64
N VAL A 52 4.05 -3.92 12.20
CA VAL A 52 4.65 -5.00 11.40
C VAL A 52 4.01 -6.32 11.78
N ILE A 53 3.52 -7.04 10.76
CA ILE A 53 3.07 -8.42 10.92
C ILE A 53 3.95 -9.27 10.02
N GLN A 54 4.20 -10.51 10.42
CA GLN A 54 5.13 -11.38 9.70
C GLN A 54 4.52 -12.74 9.40
N ARG A 55 4.83 -13.23 8.21
CA ARG A 55 4.40 -14.53 7.75
C ARG A 55 5.40 -15.04 6.73
N GLU A 56 5.64 -16.34 6.74
CA GLU A 56 6.48 -16.95 5.72
C GLU A 56 5.87 -16.71 4.33
N TYR A 57 6.72 -16.33 3.38
CA TYR A 57 6.27 -15.98 2.05
C TYR A 57 5.88 -17.22 1.25
N GLY A 58 4.67 -17.22 0.74
CA GLY A 58 4.23 -18.22 -0.23
C GLY A 58 4.28 -17.61 -1.62
N TYR A 59 3.34 -16.72 -1.88
CA TYR A 59 3.34 -15.92 -3.10
C TYR A 59 2.55 -14.65 -2.82
N SER A 60 2.68 -13.69 -3.74
CA SER A 60 2.19 -12.34 -3.54
C SER A 60 0.72 -12.26 -3.14
N ALA A 61 -0.17 -12.99 -3.86
CA ALA A 61 -1.59 -12.96 -3.55
C ALA A 61 -1.89 -13.53 -2.17
N SER A 62 -1.19 -14.60 -1.78
CA SER A 62 -1.35 -15.21 -0.46
C SER A 62 -0.97 -14.24 0.65
N GLN A 63 0.13 -13.52 0.47
CA GLN A 63 0.58 -12.55 1.46
C GLN A 63 -0.43 -11.42 1.63
N LYS A 64 -0.94 -10.89 0.53
CA LYS A 64 -1.93 -9.84 0.55
C LYS A 64 -3.25 -10.30 1.17
N ASN A 65 -3.72 -11.49 0.79
CA ASN A 65 -4.94 -12.04 1.34
C ASN A 65 -4.88 -12.25 2.85
N TRP A 66 -3.69 -12.57 3.34
CA TRP A 66 -3.48 -12.72 4.78
C TRP A 66 -3.45 -11.36 5.49
N ALA A 67 -2.84 -10.36 4.86
CA ALA A 67 -2.64 -9.06 5.49
C ALA A 67 -3.91 -8.21 5.50
N ILE A 68 -4.70 -8.24 4.43
CA ILE A 68 -5.85 -7.36 4.27
C ILE A 68 -6.82 -7.43 5.44
N PRO A 69 -7.24 -8.62 5.92
CA PRO A 69 -8.19 -8.67 7.05
C PRO A 69 -7.64 -8.10 8.35
N GLN A 70 -6.33 -7.90 8.44
CA GLN A 70 -5.68 -7.40 9.65
C GLN A 70 -5.59 -5.88 9.69
N ALA A 71 -6.01 -5.20 8.62
CA ALA A 71 -6.05 -3.74 8.59
C ALA A 71 -7.06 -3.25 9.62
N ALA A 72 -6.67 -2.21 10.37
CA ALA A 72 -7.52 -1.63 11.40
C ALA A 72 -8.60 -0.72 10.81
N SER A 73 -8.44 -0.27 9.60
CA SER A 73 -9.33 0.71 8.95
C SER A 73 -10.26 0.04 7.95
N PRO A 74 -11.41 0.66 7.66
CA PRO A 74 -12.34 0.07 6.67
C PRO A 74 -11.85 0.13 5.23
N TRP A 75 -10.94 1.05 4.91
CA TRP A 75 -10.35 1.16 3.58
C TRP A 75 -8.90 0.72 3.61
N VAL A 76 -8.46 0.14 2.51
CA VAL A 76 -7.09 -0.38 2.34
C VAL A 76 -6.49 0.16 1.05
N PHE A 77 -5.26 0.63 1.15
CA PHE A 77 -4.46 1.01 0.00
C PHE A 77 -3.22 0.14 -0.04
N LEU A 78 -3.03 -0.60 -1.13
CA LEU A 78 -1.87 -1.48 -1.30
C LEU A 78 -0.75 -0.74 -2.01
N LEU A 79 0.44 -0.79 -1.44
CA LEU A 79 1.64 -0.16 -2.00
C LEU A 79 2.80 -1.14 -1.88
N ASP A 80 3.46 -1.44 -2.99
CA ASP A 80 4.68 -2.25 -2.94
C ASP A 80 5.84 -1.39 -2.40
N ALA A 81 6.80 -2.04 -1.75
CA ALA A 81 7.86 -1.30 -1.06
C ALA A 81 8.73 -0.46 -2.00
N ASP A 82 8.83 -0.86 -3.26
CA ASP A 82 9.59 -0.12 -4.27
C ASP A 82 8.76 0.95 -4.97
N GLU A 83 7.53 1.16 -4.53
CA GLU A 83 6.64 2.18 -5.08
C GLU A 83 6.53 3.36 -4.12
N ARG A 84 6.00 4.48 -4.64
CA ARG A 84 5.76 5.68 -3.84
C ARG A 84 4.40 6.25 -4.18
N CYS A 85 3.66 6.63 -3.15
CA CYS A 85 2.41 7.35 -3.35
C CYS A 85 2.74 8.81 -3.63
N THR A 86 2.29 9.31 -4.77
CA THR A 86 2.54 10.71 -5.11
C THR A 86 1.57 11.63 -4.39
N PRO A 87 1.92 12.93 -4.23
CA PRO A 87 0.96 13.88 -3.66
C PRO A 87 -0.35 13.97 -4.44
N GLU A 88 -0.30 13.81 -5.75
CA GLU A 88 -1.50 13.81 -6.59
C GLU A 88 -2.40 12.62 -6.30
N LEU A 89 -1.81 11.44 -6.14
CA LEU A 89 -2.57 10.24 -5.80
C LEU A 89 -3.14 10.35 -4.38
N GLU A 90 -2.34 10.86 -3.46
CA GLU A 90 -2.80 11.09 -2.09
C GLU A 90 -4.04 11.98 -2.08
N ALA A 91 -4.02 13.07 -2.85
CA ALA A 91 -5.15 13.99 -2.93
C ALA A 91 -6.40 13.31 -3.50
N GLU A 92 -6.23 12.49 -4.53
CA GLU A 92 -7.34 11.76 -5.12
C GLU A 92 -7.95 10.78 -4.12
N ILE A 93 -7.13 10.04 -3.41
CA ILE A 93 -7.61 9.08 -2.41
C ILE A 93 -8.36 9.79 -1.30
N LYS A 94 -7.79 10.88 -0.78
CA LYS A 94 -8.44 11.66 0.26
C LYS A 94 -9.77 12.24 -0.21
N GLY A 95 -9.84 12.66 -1.46
CA GLY A 95 -11.08 13.15 -2.05
C GLY A 95 -12.17 12.08 -2.06
N VAL A 96 -11.83 10.88 -2.47
CA VAL A 96 -12.77 9.76 -2.47
C VAL A 96 -13.27 9.46 -1.06
N LEU A 97 -12.36 9.41 -0.10
CA LEU A 97 -12.71 9.10 1.30
C LEU A 97 -13.57 10.19 1.94
N SER A 98 -13.33 11.44 1.55
CA SER A 98 -14.06 12.58 2.12
C SER A 98 -15.46 12.72 1.58
N GLN A 99 -15.64 12.47 0.28
CA GLN A 99 -16.92 12.65 -0.37
C GLN A 99 -17.86 11.47 -0.20
N GLY A 100 -17.30 10.34 0.20
CA GLY A 100 -18.05 9.09 0.21
C GLY A 100 -18.22 8.58 -1.20
N THR A 101 -18.56 7.32 -1.32
CA THR A 101 -18.72 6.68 -2.61
C THR A 101 -19.57 5.42 -2.47
N ALA A 102 -20.32 5.09 -3.53
CA ALA A 102 -21.03 3.82 -3.62
C ALA A 102 -20.09 2.69 -4.08
N HIS A 103 -18.91 3.01 -4.54
CA HIS A 103 -17.96 2.01 -5.02
C HIS A 103 -17.14 1.46 -3.87
N ASP A 104 -16.85 0.16 -3.92
CA ASP A 104 -16.09 -0.54 -2.89
C ASP A 104 -14.62 -0.72 -3.25
N ALA A 105 -14.26 -0.43 -4.50
CA ALA A 105 -12.89 -0.57 -4.95
C ALA A 105 -12.64 0.39 -6.11
N PHE A 106 -11.38 0.78 -6.26
CA PHE A 106 -10.96 1.68 -7.33
C PHE A 106 -9.76 1.11 -8.04
N TRP A 107 -9.79 1.19 -9.37
CA TRP A 107 -8.65 0.89 -10.19
C TRP A 107 -7.70 2.07 -10.17
N ILE A 108 -6.46 1.80 -9.84
CA ILE A 108 -5.40 2.80 -9.92
C ILE A 108 -4.50 2.39 -11.07
N HIS A 109 -4.33 3.31 -12.01
CA HIS A 109 -3.41 3.06 -13.11
C HIS A 109 -1.99 2.98 -12.58
N ARG A 110 -1.30 1.94 -13.00
CA ARG A 110 0.09 1.79 -12.63
C ARG A 110 0.91 2.82 -13.38
N VAL A 111 1.39 3.78 -12.64
CA VAL A 111 2.31 4.77 -13.18
C VAL A 111 3.65 4.50 -12.51
N ASN A 112 4.66 4.35 -13.31
CA ASN A 112 5.98 4.08 -12.78
C ASN A 112 6.60 5.36 -12.28
N HIS A 113 6.67 5.51 -10.97
CA HIS A 113 7.27 6.66 -10.32
C HIS A 113 8.63 6.28 -9.79
N PHE A 114 9.56 6.10 -10.69
CA PHE A 114 10.89 5.70 -10.30
C PHE A 114 11.78 6.93 -10.19
N MET A 115 12.40 7.13 -9.04
CA MET A 115 13.31 8.24 -8.76
C MET A 115 12.68 9.60 -9.04
N GLY A 116 11.40 9.74 -8.68
CA GLY A 116 10.69 10.98 -8.86
C GLY A 116 10.18 11.22 -10.27
N LYS A 117 10.48 10.31 -11.17
CA LYS A 117 9.94 10.40 -12.53
C LYS A 117 8.67 9.59 -12.65
N ARG A 118 7.74 10.13 -13.37
CA ARG A 118 6.50 9.47 -13.67
C ARG A 118 6.55 8.92 -15.09
N ILE A 119 6.39 7.61 -15.21
CA ILE A 119 6.26 6.95 -16.50
C ILE A 119 4.82 6.50 -16.64
N ASP A 120 4.12 7.08 -17.60
CA ASP A 120 2.72 6.82 -17.80
C ASP A 120 2.53 5.72 -18.83
N TYR A 121 1.83 4.66 -18.44
CA TYR A 121 1.52 3.55 -19.31
C TYR A 121 0.14 3.69 -19.95
N SER A 122 -0.27 4.90 -20.22
CA SER A 122 -1.59 5.17 -20.76
C SER A 122 -1.84 4.29 -21.99
N GLY A 123 -3.03 3.74 -22.05
CA GLY A 123 -3.42 2.84 -23.12
C GLY A 123 -3.17 1.36 -22.85
N TRP A 124 -2.40 1.04 -21.84
CA TRP A 124 -2.13 -0.36 -21.49
C TRP A 124 -3.04 -0.80 -20.36
N GLN A 125 -4.03 -1.60 -20.69
CA GLN A 125 -5.00 -2.09 -19.71
C GLN A 125 -4.36 -2.99 -18.67
N SER A 126 -3.32 -3.69 -19.02
CA SER A 126 -2.60 -4.57 -18.10
C SER A 126 -1.96 -3.82 -16.94
N ASP A 127 -1.81 -2.51 -17.05
CA ASP A 127 -1.22 -1.71 -15.98
C ASP A 127 -2.24 -1.24 -14.95
N LYS A 128 -3.48 -1.61 -15.13
CA LYS A 128 -4.51 -1.34 -14.12
C LYS A 128 -4.43 -2.39 -13.02
N VAL A 129 -4.39 -1.93 -11.78
CA VAL A 129 -4.46 -2.81 -10.62
C VAL A 129 -5.45 -2.23 -9.63
N VAL A 130 -6.12 -3.10 -8.88
CA VAL A 130 -6.99 -2.65 -7.80
C VAL A 130 -6.13 -2.44 -6.57
N ARG A 131 -5.99 -1.20 -6.15
CA ARG A 131 -5.12 -0.82 -5.04
C ARG A 131 -5.85 -0.18 -3.89
N LEU A 132 -7.03 0.37 -4.13
CA LEU A 132 -7.82 1.06 -3.12
C LEU A 132 -9.18 0.36 -3.02
N PHE A 133 -9.51 -0.19 -1.86
CA PHE A 133 -10.75 -0.95 -1.69
C PHE A 133 -11.14 -1.01 -0.23
N LYS A 134 -12.40 -1.36 0.00
CA LYS A 134 -12.89 -1.62 1.35
C LYS A 134 -12.40 -2.98 1.82
N ARG A 135 -11.90 -3.03 3.05
CA ARG A 135 -11.30 -4.24 3.63
C ARG A 135 -12.22 -5.46 3.53
N ASP A 136 -13.50 -5.27 3.79
CA ASP A 136 -14.41 -6.40 3.96
C ASP A 136 -15.04 -6.89 2.65
N THR A 137 -14.81 -6.21 1.54
CA THR A 137 -15.36 -6.61 0.24
C THR A 137 -14.36 -7.37 -0.62
N CYS A 138 -13.09 -7.28 -0.28
CA CYS A 138 -12.03 -7.90 -1.07
C CYS A 138 -11.53 -9.16 -0.38
N LYS A 139 -11.82 -10.29 -0.94
CA LYS A 139 -11.42 -11.57 -0.36
C LYS A 139 -10.48 -12.33 -1.27
#